data_e8aa45142cc94bcb0f8f56ec6c5e2359
#
_entry.id   e8aa45142cc94bcb0f8f56ec6c5e2359
#
_cell.length_a   1.000
_cell.length_b   1.000
_cell.length_c   1.000
_cell.angle_alpha   90.00
_cell.angle_beta   90.00
_cell.angle_gamma   90.00
#
_symmetry.space_group_name_H-M   'P 1'
#
loop_
_entity.id
_entity.type
_entity.pdbx_description
1 polymer ?
#
loop_
_entity_poly.entity_id
_entity_poly.type
_entity_poly.pdbx_seq_one_letter_code
_entity_poly.pdbx_strand_id
1 'polypeptide(L)'
;MKKFLIIITLSLILGGNAYANSKEVIKTDGFLIPTNKWKDKIKINENFQVNNPEDKIIIIYNHGSNGNDVGLKDCFWIRELRNWAQLAGDKINGKEIMVYVHCQGQLEGDLGAKLGKVGMWMKKWEGPYPGTSKMDRRVEGNLEVIKKFVKMGVPKKQIFMSGHSCGGWATLRLTAEHMEEVGGGISLMPACFWNLSKKYKVKKVGYEKAMEKFHKKYPGMAQWRQDQIEIIKEGNAPVLIFTHPMDAYEGLTSDWMDDVPNFKRVVVSEKKKINGKKCVVAGSDWEEPLKNAHIIDFADCFMQYHPMIKEYIASRLK
;
A
#
# COMPACT_ATOMS: atom_id res chain seq x y z
N MET A 1 -44.95 31.42 49.91
CA MET A 1 -44.28 30.15 49.71
C MET A 1 -43.85 30.03 48.24
N LYS A 2 -42.60 30.28 47.91
CA LYS A 2 -42.06 30.22 46.56
C LYS A 2 -41.51 28.81 46.34
N LYS A 3 -42.08 28.02 45.40
CA LYS A 3 -41.58 26.72 45.03
C LYS A 3 -40.38 26.91 44.08
N PHE A 4 -39.18 26.50 44.53
CA PHE A 4 -38.00 26.39 43.71
C PHE A 4 -38.11 25.14 42.82
N LEU A 5 -38.18 25.33 41.52
CA LEU A 5 -38.09 24.25 40.52
C LEU A 5 -36.61 24.00 40.26
N ILE A 6 -36.06 22.88 40.71
CA ILE A 6 -34.71 22.44 40.41
C ILE A 6 -34.80 21.70 39.06
N ILE A 7 -34.29 22.33 38.00
CA ILE A 7 -34.10 21.68 36.68
C ILE A 7 -32.75 20.96 36.76
N ILE A 8 -32.82 19.66 36.93
CA ILE A 8 -31.63 18.79 36.74
C ILE A 8 -31.45 18.62 35.25
N THR A 9 -30.52 19.38 34.67
CA THR A 9 -30.03 19.11 33.33
C THR A 9 -29.15 17.86 33.34
N LEU A 10 -29.75 16.76 32.93
CA LEU A 10 -29.02 15.52 32.67
C LEU A 10 -28.17 15.75 31.43
N SER A 11 -26.90 16.07 31.62
CA SER A 11 -25.90 16.11 30.54
C SER A 11 -25.66 14.67 30.08
N LEU A 12 -26.39 14.27 29.04
CA LEU A 12 -26.03 13.09 28.26
C LEU A 12 -24.66 13.34 27.65
N ILE A 13 -23.63 12.85 28.32
CA ILE A 13 -22.32 12.63 27.73
C ILE A 13 -22.52 11.50 26.71
N LEU A 14 -22.95 11.86 25.54
CA LEU A 14 -22.79 11.02 24.36
C LEU A 14 -21.29 10.88 24.19
N GLY A 15 -20.75 9.75 24.69
CA GLY A 15 -19.44 9.26 24.34
C GLY A 15 -19.37 9.07 22.83
N GLY A 16 -19.17 10.16 22.12
CA GLY A 16 -18.80 10.11 20.71
C GLY A 16 -17.51 9.32 20.67
N ASN A 17 -17.59 8.09 20.13
CA ASN A 17 -16.41 7.40 19.65
C ASN A 17 -15.73 8.36 18.69
N ALA A 18 -14.72 9.07 19.16
CA ALA A 18 -13.81 9.79 18.30
C ALA A 18 -13.07 8.72 17.48
N TYR A 19 -13.66 8.32 16.36
CA TYR A 19 -12.88 7.79 15.27
C TYR A 19 -11.84 8.86 14.98
N ALA A 20 -10.60 8.57 15.39
CA ALA A 20 -9.46 9.42 15.09
C ALA A 20 -9.56 9.79 13.62
N ASN A 21 -9.53 11.07 13.34
CA ASN A 21 -9.85 11.71 12.08
C ASN A 21 -9.21 10.90 10.94
N SER A 22 -10.01 10.19 10.14
CA SER A 22 -9.54 9.29 9.08
C SER A 22 -8.72 10.03 8.00
N LYS A 23 -8.74 11.36 8.03
CA LYS A 23 -8.07 12.27 7.12
C LYS A 23 -6.72 12.80 7.62
N GLU A 24 -6.27 12.37 8.81
CA GLU A 24 -4.94 12.75 9.26
C GLU A 24 -3.89 12.10 8.35
N VAL A 25 -3.03 12.92 7.76
CA VAL A 25 -1.99 12.52 6.79
C VAL A 25 -0.62 12.68 7.40
N ILE A 26 0.26 11.76 7.06
CA ILE A 26 1.68 11.80 7.40
C ILE A 26 2.43 12.31 6.16
N LYS A 27 3.39 13.21 6.40
CA LYS A 27 4.11 13.94 5.34
C LYS A 27 5.61 13.68 5.34
N THR A 28 6.07 12.82 6.25
CA THR A 28 7.50 12.57 6.47
C THR A 28 7.83 11.10 6.32
N ASP A 29 9.07 10.86 5.92
CA ASP A 29 9.69 9.53 5.98
C ASP A 29 10.03 9.19 7.44
N GLY A 30 10.14 7.89 7.74
CA GLY A 30 10.62 7.44 9.03
C GLY A 30 10.16 6.04 9.42
N PHE A 31 10.59 5.59 10.58
CA PHE A 31 10.20 4.30 11.13
C PHE A 31 8.88 4.40 11.90
N LEU A 32 7.96 3.49 11.64
CA LEU A 32 6.77 3.33 12.46
C LEU A 32 7.17 2.90 13.87
N ILE A 33 6.64 3.60 14.87
CA ILE A 33 6.77 3.18 16.26
C ILE A 33 5.79 2.03 16.49
N PRO A 34 6.25 0.86 17.00
CA PRO A 34 5.41 -0.29 17.28
C PRO A 34 4.21 0.07 18.16
N THR A 35 3.05 -0.52 17.86
CA THR A 35 1.85 -0.39 18.70
C THR A 35 1.27 -1.76 19.01
N ASN A 36 0.67 -1.92 20.22
CA ASN A 36 0.04 -3.17 20.62
C ASN A 36 -1.48 -3.17 20.41
N LYS A 37 -2.05 -2.03 20.07
CA LYS A 37 -3.49 -1.86 19.91
C LYS A 37 -3.81 -1.18 18.60
N TRP A 38 -4.75 -1.73 17.87
CA TRP A 38 -5.23 -1.18 16.59
C TRP A 38 -5.64 0.30 16.67
N LYS A 39 -6.15 0.76 17.81
CA LYS A 39 -6.64 2.13 17.99
C LYS A 39 -5.58 3.11 18.48
N ASP A 40 -4.36 2.65 18.73
CA ASP A 40 -3.29 3.54 19.19
C ASP A 40 -2.99 4.61 18.13
N LYS A 41 -2.53 5.75 18.61
CA LYS A 41 -2.07 6.82 17.73
C LYS A 41 -0.80 6.39 17.02
N ILE A 42 -0.81 6.41 15.70
CA ILE A 42 0.38 6.10 14.88
C ILE A 42 1.40 7.22 15.06
N LYS A 43 2.64 6.82 15.32
CA LYS A 43 3.78 7.72 15.47
C LYS A 43 4.90 7.27 14.55
N ILE A 44 5.66 8.24 14.04
CA ILE A 44 6.84 8.01 13.21
C ILE A 44 8.06 8.57 13.93
N ASN A 45 9.13 7.79 13.92
CA ASN A 45 10.46 8.23 14.30
C ASN A 45 11.20 8.62 13.01
N GLU A 46 11.43 9.91 12.83
CA GLU A 46 12.11 10.48 11.65
C GLU A 46 13.63 10.25 11.68
N ASN A 47 14.15 9.72 12.78
CA ASN A 47 15.57 9.40 12.87
C ASN A 47 15.90 8.19 11.98
N PHE A 48 16.66 8.45 10.92
CA PHE A 48 17.09 7.44 9.95
C PHE A 48 18.34 6.73 10.45
N GLN A 49 18.21 5.94 11.54
CA GLN A 49 19.28 5.13 12.09
C GLN A 49 18.80 3.72 12.41
N VAL A 50 19.66 2.74 12.15
CA VAL A 50 19.41 1.34 12.46
C VAL A 50 20.57 0.83 13.33
N ASN A 51 20.26 0.54 14.59
CA ASN A 51 21.21 -0.09 15.52
C ASN A 51 21.18 -1.60 15.33
N ASN A 52 22.36 -2.26 15.33
CA ASN A 52 22.52 -3.69 15.09
C ASN A 52 21.80 -4.12 13.79
N PRO A 53 22.24 -3.61 12.64
CA PRO A 53 21.52 -3.76 11.36
C PRO A 53 21.40 -5.22 10.92
N GLU A 54 22.31 -6.09 11.32
CA GLU A 54 22.26 -7.55 11.07
C GLU A 54 21.10 -8.25 11.79
N ASP A 55 20.59 -7.66 12.88
CA ASP A 55 19.46 -8.18 13.66
C ASP A 55 18.12 -7.53 13.27
N LYS A 56 18.09 -6.79 12.18
CA LYS A 56 16.89 -6.08 11.71
C LYS A 56 16.39 -6.59 10.38
N ILE A 57 15.08 -6.61 10.24
CA ILE A 57 14.37 -6.80 8.98
C ILE A 57 13.72 -5.45 8.67
N ILE A 58 14.07 -4.85 7.54
CA ILE A 58 13.51 -3.56 7.12
C ILE A 58 12.41 -3.82 6.10
N ILE A 59 11.20 -3.34 6.37
CA ILE A 59 10.13 -3.28 5.40
C ILE A 59 9.98 -1.83 4.97
N ILE A 60 10.28 -1.51 3.71
CA ILE A 60 10.08 -0.19 3.12
C ILE A 60 8.67 -0.15 2.56
N TYR A 61 7.81 0.65 3.18
CA TYR A 61 6.40 0.76 2.81
C TYR A 61 6.11 2.01 1.98
N ASN A 62 5.51 1.82 0.82
CA ASN A 62 5.16 2.83 -0.16
C ASN A 62 3.65 3.10 -0.15
N HIS A 63 3.28 4.36 -0.12
CA HIS A 63 1.88 4.77 -0.18
C HIS A 63 1.23 4.55 -1.55
N GLY A 64 -0.09 4.52 -1.58
CA GLY A 64 -0.87 4.53 -2.80
C GLY A 64 -0.69 5.81 -3.63
N SER A 65 -1.45 5.95 -4.70
CA SER A 65 -1.47 7.21 -5.45
C SER A 65 -2.21 8.27 -4.65
N ASN A 66 -1.56 9.41 -4.43
CA ASN A 66 -2.25 10.55 -3.86
C ASN A 66 -3.27 11.10 -4.86
N GLY A 67 -4.52 11.21 -4.43
CA GLY A 67 -5.57 11.86 -5.20
C GLY A 67 -5.37 13.38 -5.22
N ASN A 68 -6.23 14.06 -5.98
CA ASN A 68 -6.20 15.53 -6.10
C ASN A 68 -6.42 16.27 -4.77
N ASP A 69 -6.94 15.58 -3.75
CA ASP A 69 -7.27 16.14 -2.44
C ASP A 69 -6.12 16.07 -1.44
N VAL A 70 -5.05 15.36 -1.80
CA VAL A 70 -3.85 15.21 -0.98
C VAL A 70 -2.76 16.03 -1.67
N GLY A 71 -2.27 17.07 -1.01
CA GLY A 71 -1.22 17.91 -1.57
C GLY A 71 0.05 17.11 -1.88
N LEU A 72 0.94 17.64 -2.73
CA LEU A 72 2.20 16.98 -3.12
C LEU A 72 3.09 16.55 -1.95
N LYS A 73 2.82 17.08 -0.76
CA LYS A 73 3.57 16.78 0.46
C LYS A 73 2.92 15.71 1.34
N ASP A 74 1.71 15.26 0.99
CA ASP A 74 0.96 14.31 1.80
C ASP A 74 1.18 12.91 1.25
N CYS A 75 1.60 11.98 2.07
CA CYS A 75 1.99 10.66 1.61
C CYS A 75 1.08 9.55 2.11
N PHE A 76 0.81 9.51 3.41
CA PHE A 76 0.10 8.39 4.02
C PHE A 76 -1.13 8.88 4.78
N TRP A 77 -2.21 8.16 4.65
CA TRP A 77 -3.29 8.25 5.62
C TRP A 77 -2.92 7.43 6.86
N ILE A 78 -3.15 7.99 8.04
CA ILE A 78 -2.84 7.29 9.31
C ILE A 78 -3.43 5.88 9.35
N ARG A 79 -4.64 5.70 8.84
CA ARG A 79 -5.30 4.38 8.81
C ARG A 79 -4.56 3.35 7.97
N GLU A 80 -3.88 3.77 6.91
CA GLU A 80 -3.08 2.92 6.01
C GLU A 80 -1.93 2.25 6.77
N LEU A 81 -1.40 2.90 7.78
CA LEU A 81 -0.22 2.47 8.51
C LEU A 81 -0.51 1.59 9.74
N ARG A 82 -1.78 1.47 10.15
CA ARG A 82 -2.13 0.78 11.40
C ARG A 82 -1.72 -0.68 11.43
N ASN A 83 -1.96 -1.41 10.37
CA ASN A 83 -1.56 -2.81 10.27
C ASN A 83 -0.04 -2.96 10.32
N TRP A 84 0.68 -2.06 9.67
CA TRP A 84 2.14 -2.07 9.66
C TRP A 84 2.74 -1.71 11.02
N ALA A 85 2.13 -0.77 11.74
CA ALA A 85 2.55 -0.42 13.09
C ALA A 85 2.31 -1.56 14.10
N GLN A 86 1.32 -2.43 13.85
CA GLN A 86 1.09 -3.65 14.64
C GLN A 86 2.11 -4.76 14.31
N LEU A 87 2.69 -4.75 13.11
CA LEU A 87 3.70 -5.71 12.69
C LEU A 87 5.11 -5.26 13.11
N ALA A 88 5.33 -3.95 13.20
CA ALA A 88 6.60 -3.39 13.66
C ALA A 88 6.93 -3.85 15.09
N GLY A 89 8.19 -4.18 15.33
CA GLY A 89 8.68 -4.72 16.60
C GLY A 89 8.53 -6.24 16.77
N ASP A 90 7.74 -6.92 15.90
CA ASP A 90 7.70 -8.37 15.90
C ASP A 90 9.06 -8.96 15.49
N LYS A 91 9.31 -10.21 15.91
CA LYS A 91 10.55 -10.92 15.58
C LYS A 91 10.31 -12.10 14.65
N ILE A 92 11.24 -12.29 13.72
CA ILE A 92 11.34 -13.46 12.83
C ILE A 92 12.77 -14.00 12.92
N ASN A 93 12.93 -15.25 13.33
CA ASN A 93 14.25 -15.89 13.51
C ASN A 93 15.21 -15.04 14.36
N GLY A 94 14.70 -14.41 15.42
CA GLY A 94 15.46 -13.54 16.32
C GLY A 94 15.63 -12.10 15.83
N LYS A 95 15.37 -11.80 14.55
CA LYS A 95 15.50 -10.47 13.95
C LYS A 95 14.22 -9.65 14.11
N GLU A 96 14.36 -8.39 14.48
CA GLU A 96 13.24 -7.47 14.69
C GLU A 96 12.77 -6.84 13.37
N ILE A 97 11.47 -6.77 13.18
CA ILE A 97 10.85 -6.06 12.05
C ILE A 97 10.81 -4.56 12.35
N MET A 98 11.41 -3.77 11.48
CA MET A 98 11.27 -2.32 11.42
C MET A 98 10.54 -1.92 10.15
N VAL A 99 9.49 -1.14 10.26
CA VAL A 99 8.74 -0.65 9.09
C VAL A 99 9.10 0.80 8.84
N TYR A 100 9.74 1.05 7.72
CA TYR A 100 10.09 2.39 7.24
C TYR A 100 9.06 2.86 6.23
N VAL A 101 8.38 3.96 6.51
CA VAL A 101 7.46 4.58 5.58
C VAL A 101 8.21 5.55 4.68
N HIS A 102 8.12 5.34 3.37
CA HIS A 102 8.79 6.16 2.39
C HIS A 102 7.81 7.07 1.65
N CYS A 103 7.86 8.36 1.95
CA CYS A 103 7.01 9.39 1.38
C CYS A 103 7.52 9.82 0.01
N GLN A 104 6.88 9.39 -1.04
CA GLN A 104 7.24 9.70 -2.43
C GLN A 104 6.45 10.86 -3.05
N GLY A 105 5.69 11.61 -2.24
CA GLY A 105 4.83 12.69 -2.74
C GLY A 105 5.58 13.72 -3.58
N GLN A 106 6.80 14.07 -3.17
CA GLN A 106 7.65 15.01 -3.93
C GLN A 106 8.14 14.43 -5.28
N LEU A 107 8.28 13.11 -5.38
CA LEU A 107 8.69 12.43 -6.60
C LEU A 107 7.53 12.24 -7.60
N GLU A 108 6.31 12.43 -7.14
CA GLU A 108 5.13 12.26 -7.99
C GLU A 108 4.92 13.40 -8.98
N GLY A 109 5.61 14.51 -8.80
CA GLY A 109 5.47 15.68 -9.62
C GLY A 109 4.15 16.41 -9.39
N ASP A 110 3.84 17.37 -10.21
CA ASP A 110 2.59 18.11 -10.16
C ASP A 110 1.40 17.23 -10.53
N LEU A 111 0.75 16.71 -9.50
CA LEU A 111 -0.49 15.93 -9.64
C LEU A 111 -1.71 16.83 -9.87
N GLY A 112 -1.59 18.11 -9.56
CA GLY A 112 -2.65 19.09 -9.76
C GLY A 112 -2.98 19.32 -11.21
N ALA A 113 -2.18 18.80 -12.11
CA ALA A 113 -2.58 18.73 -13.48
C ALA A 113 -3.89 17.97 -13.55
N LYS A 114 -4.90 18.62 -13.97
CA LYS A 114 -6.15 18.09 -14.50
C LYS A 114 -5.80 17.11 -15.64
N LEU A 115 -5.11 16.05 -15.29
CA LEU A 115 -4.45 15.06 -16.13
C LEU A 115 -5.49 14.14 -16.74
N GLY A 116 -6.54 14.79 -17.13
CA GLY A 116 -7.81 14.27 -17.53
C GLY A 116 -7.82 13.27 -18.63
N LYS A 117 -6.79 12.90 -19.30
CA LYS A 117 -6.98 11.93 -20.39
C LYS A 117 -5.77 11.11 -20.77
N VAL A 118 -4.56 11.56 -20.56
CA VAL A 118 -3.35 10.82 -20.90
C VAL A 118 -2.50 10.75 -19.67
N GLY A 119 -2.32 9.57 -19.20
CA GLY A 119 -1.78 9.21 -17.94
C GLY A 119 -0.71 10.13 -17.38
N MET A 120 -1.02 10.75 -16.23
CA MET A 120 -0.03 11.39 -15.36
C MET A 120 1.18 10.47 -15.15
N TRP A 121 0.99 9.19 -15.28
CA TRP A 121 1.97 8.13 -15.17
C TRP A 121 3.05 8.18 -16.24
N MET A 122 2.69 8.64 -17.43
CA MET A 122 3.55 8.70 -18.60
C MET A 122 4.18 10.08 -18.81
N LYS A 123 3.74 11.09 -18.08
CA LYS A 123 4.32 12.44 -18.18
C LYS A 123 5.76 12.38 -17.70
N LYS A 124 6.69 12.69 -18.56
CA LYS A 124 8.09 12.87 -18.21
C LYS A 124 8.24 14.10 -17.30
N TRP A 125 9.13 13.99 -16.36
CA TRP A 125 9.37 14.94 -15.30
C TRP A 125 10.69 15.68 -15.53
N GLU A 126 10.75 16.95 -15.14
CA GLU A 126 11.97 17.77 -15.24
C GLU A 126 12.66 17.97 -13.88
N GLY A 127 12.04 17.53 -12.79
CA GLY A 127 12.58 17.54 -11.43
C GLY A 127 13.58 16.41 -11.16
N PRO A 128 13.67 15.90 -9.94
CA PRO A 128 14.48 14.71 -9.64
C PRO A 128 14.19 13.58 -10.62
N TYR A 129 15.23 12.93 -11.17
CA TYR A 129 15.13 11.90 -12.21
C TYR A 129 14.47 12.40 -13.51
N PRO A 130 15.08 13.34 -14.20
CA PRO A 130 14.49 13.97 -15.39
C PRO A 130 14.25 12.94 -16.50
N GLY A 131 13.18 13.11 -17.24
CA GLY A 131 12.81 12.25 -18.35
C GLY A 131 12.15 10.91 -17.96
N THR A 132 11.99 10.62 -16.65
CA THR A 132 11.36 9.39 -16.15
C THR A 132 9.85 9.52 -15.99
N SER A 133 9.15 8.40 -16.02
CA SER A 133 7.74 8.31 -15.65
C SER A 133 7.58 8.39 -14.12
N LYS A 134 6.34 8.57 -13.67
CA LYS A 134 6.05 8.54 -12.23
C LYS A 134 6.47 7.20 -11.59
N MET A 135 6.26 6.08 -12.28
CA MET A 135 6.59 4.77 -11.75
C MET A 135 8.11 4.59 -11.66
N ASP A 136 8.85 5.02 -12.67
CA ASP A 136 10.32 4.95 -12.67
C ASP A 136 10.88 5.77 -11.51
N ARG A 137 10.33 6.98 -11.25
CA ARG A 137 10.75 7.80 -10.09
C ARG A 137 10.49 7.10 -8.76
N ARG A 138 9.39 6.35 -8.64
CA ARG A 138 9.12 5.56 -7.43
C ARG A 138 10.14 4.44 -7.26
N VAL A 139 10.53 3.78 -8.33
CA VAL A 139 11.57 2.74 -8.32
C VAL A 139 12.91 3.36 -7.90
N GLU A 140 13.34 4.42 -8.58
CA GLU A 140 14.60 5.10 -8.27
C GLU A 140 14.66 5.64 -6.82
N GLY A 141 13.60 6.29 -6.37
CA GLY A 141 13.54 6.79 -4.98
C GLY A 141 13.65 5.68 -3.94
N ASN A 142 13.05 4.52 -4.21
CA ASN A 142 13.18 3.36 -3.32
C ASN A 142 14.59 2.77 -3.37
N LEU A 143 15.24 2.70 -4.53
CA LEU A 143 16.61 2.23 -4.64
C LEU A 143 17.58 3.10 -3.83
N GLU A 144 17.37 4.41 -3.79
CA GLU A 144 18.16 5.30 -2.95
C GLU A 144 17.97 4.99 -1.46
N VAL A 145 16.75 4.71 -1.02
CA VAL A 145 16.48 4.32 0.37
C VAL A 145 17.11 2.97 0.68
N ILE A 146 17.02 1.99 -0.21
CA ILE A 146 17.66 0.69 -0.06
C ILE A 146 19.19 0.86 0.09
N LYS A 147 19.83 1.63 -0.80
CA LYS A 147 21.28 1.93 -0.74
C LYS A 147 21.67 2.55 0.60
N LYS A 148 20.85 3.42 1.18
CA LYS A 148 21.10 3.99 2.51
C LYS A 148 21.10 2.92 3.60
N PHE A 149 20.12 2.00 3.61
CA PHE A 149 20.07 0.89 4.57
C PHE A 149 21.24 -0.08 4.41
N VAL A 150 21.58 -0.42 3.17
CA VAL A 150 22.76 -1.28 2.90
C VAL A 150 24.05 -0.61 3.40
N LYS A 151 24.20 0.71 3.20
CA LYS A 151 25.35 1.47 3.73
C LYS A 151 25.42 1.48 5.26
N MET A 152 24.28 1.35 5.95
CA MET A 152 24.23 1.20 7.41
C MET A 152 24.56 -0.23 7.88
N GLY A 153 24.74 -1.18 6.95
CA GLY A 153 25.06 -2.57 7.27
C GLY A 153 23.86 -3.51 7.27
N VAL A 154 22.68 -3.06 6.86
CA VAL A 154 21.51 -3.96 6.71
C VAL A 154 21.75 -4.88 5.51
N PRO A 155 21.74 -6.22 5.70
CA PRO A 155 21.89 -7.15 4.60
C PRO A 155 20.73 -7.01 3.59
N LYS A 156 21.01 -7.00 2.29
CA LYS A 156 20.00 -6.87 1.23
C LYS A 156 18.85 -7.87 1.38
N LYS A 157 19.13 -9.12 1.76
CA LYS A 157 18.11 -10.17 2.01
C LYS A 157 17.18 -9.84 3.18
N GLN A 158 17.52 -8.88 4.04
CA GLN A 158 16.70 -8.43 5.16
C GLN A 158 15.90 -7.16 4.83
N ILE A 159 15.99 -6.65 3.61
CA ILE A 159 15.22 -5.50 3.13
C ILE A 159 14.08 -6.02 2.25
N PHE A 160 12.85 -5.67 2.61
CA PHE A 160 11.64 -6.05 1.88
C PHE A 160 10.93 -4.80 1.38
N MET A 161 10.50 -4.85 0.13
CA MET A 161 9.63 -3.81 -0.40
C MET A 161 8.19 -4.09 -0.05
N SER A 162 7.43 -3.05 0.26
CA SER A 162 6.00 -3.17 0.42
C SER A 162 5.27 -1.91 -0.04
N GLY A 163 3.97 -2.02 -0.26
CA GLY A 163 3.15 -0.87 -0.57
C GLY A 163 1.72 -1.23 -0.95
N HIS A 164 0.89 -0.21 -0.90
CA HIS A 164 -0.53 -0.27 -1.25
C HIS A 164 -0.80 0.39 -2.61
N SER A 165 -1.76 -0.14 -3.37
CA SER A 165 -2.22 0.47 -4.63
C SER A 165 -1.05 0.74 -5.59
N CYS A 166 -0.75 1.97 -5.92
CA CYS A 166 0.39 2.36 -6.74
C CYS A 166 1.73 2.04 -6.07
N GLY A 167 1.81 2.09 -4.73
CA GLY A 167 2.95 1.60 -3.97
C GLY A 167 3.12 0.09 -4.09
N GLY A 168 2.01 -0.65 -4.12
CA GLY A 168 2.00 -2.08 -4.40
C GLY A 168 2.50 -2.39 -5.81
N TRP A 169 2.11 -1.60 -6.82
CA TRP A 169 2.63 -1.74 -8.18
C TRP A 169 4.11 -1.42 -8.27
N ALA A 170 4.57 -0.35 -7.59
CA ALA A 170 6.00 -0.02 -7.49
C ALA A 170 6.80 -1.13 -6.82
N THR A 171 6.22 -1.81 -5.82
CA THR A 171 6.82 -2.99 -5.20
C THR A 171 7.03 -4.12 -6.21
N LEU A 172 6.03 -4.42 -7.05
CA LEU A 172 6.16 -5.43 -8.11
C LEU A 172 7.27 -5.06 -9.11
N ARG A 173 7.30 -3.80 -9.55
CA ARG A 173 8.29 -3.31 -10.50
C ARG A 173 9.69 -3.36 -9.94
N LEU A 174 9.91 -2.78 -8.75
CA LEU A 174 11.23 -2.75 -8.13
C LEU A 174 11.78 -4.15 -7.88
N THR A 175 10.94 -5.05 -7.33
CA THR A 175 11.41 -6.42 -7.08
C THR A 175 11.71 -7.18 -8.37
N ALA A 176 11.01 -6.90 -9.46
CA ALA A 176 11.28 -7.53 -10.75
C ALA A 176 12.59 -7.04 -11.39
N GLU A 177 12.86 -5.75 -11.33
CA GLU A 177 14.02 -5.13 -11.97
C GLU A 177 15.29 -5.18 -11.12
N HIS A 178 15.14 -5.30 -9.79
CA HIS A 178 16.24 -5.18 -8.80
C HIS A 178 16.13 -6.24 -7.69
N MET A 179 15.85 -7.47 -8.08
CA MET A 179 15.69 -8.60 -7.15
C MET A 179 16.92 -8.82 -6.26
N GLU A 180 18.10 -8.53 -6.77
CA GLU A 180 19.38 -8.66 -6.04
C GLU A 180 19.57 -7.63 -4.93
N GLU A 181 18.76 -6.56 -4.92
CA GLU A 181 18.84 -5.50 -3.92
C GLU A 181 17.96 -5.74 -2.70
N VAL A 182 17.02 -6.71 -2.77
CA VAL A 182 16.02 -6.94 -1.73
C VAL A 182 15.79 -8.42 -1.44
N GLY A 183 15.24 -8.74 -0.28
CA GLY A 183 14.82 -10.08 0.10
C GLY A 183 13.52 -10.53 -0.60
N GLY A 184 12.70 -9.58 -1.04
CA GLY A 184 11.44 -9.82 -1.73
C GLY A 184 10.44 -8.69 -1.60
N GLY A 185 9.22 -8.90 -2.09
CA GLY A 185 8.13 -7.91 -2.08
C GLY A 185 6.87 -8.37 -1.36
N ILE A 186 6.13 -7.43 -0.78
CA ILE A 186 4.80 -7.63 -0.20
C ILE A 186 3.88 -6.58 -0.80
N SER A 187 3.08 -6.95 -1.78
CA SER A 187 2.24 -6.03 -2.55
C SER A 187 0.79 -6.11 -2.11
N LEU A 188 0.20 -4.96 -1.79
CA LEU A 188 -1.17 -4.84 -1.28
C LEU A 188 -2.06 -4.14 -2.29
N MET A 189 -3.11 -4.83 -2.76
CA MET A 189 -4.08 -4.29 -3.73
C MET A 189 -3.39 -3.51 -4.86
N PRO A 190 -2.38 -4.11 -5.55
CA PRO A 190 -1.58 -3.40 -6.53
C PRO A 190 -2.45 -2.85 -7.65
N ALA A 191 -2.43 -1.53 -7.83
CA ALA A 191 -3.19 -0.84 -8.85
C ALA A 191 -2.60 0.54 -9.11
N CYS A 192 -2.27 0.84 -10.36
CA CYS A 192 -1.72 2.15 -10.72
C CYS A 192 -2.37 2.74 -11.98
N PHE A 193 -3.35 2.04 -12.53
CA PHE A 193 -4.04 2.39 -13.76
C PHE A 193 -5.52 2.46 -13.46
N TRP A 194 -6.12 3.53 -13.45
CA TRP A 194 -7.56 3.78 -13.30
C TRP A 194 -8.36 2.63 -12.61
N ASN A 195 -9.62 2.82 -12.31
CA ASN A 195 -10.50 1.77 -11.78
C ASN A 195 -11.00 0.83 -12.91
N LEU A 196 -10.10 0.04 -13.48
CA LEU A 196 -10.33 -0.77 -14.67
C LEU A 196 -11.49 -1.76 -14.48
N SER A 197 -11.48 -2.51 -13.39
CA SER A 197 -12.49 -3.54 -13.11
C SER A 197 -13.90 -2.96 -13.07
N LYS A 198 -14.11 -1.82 -12.41
CA LYS A 198 -15.43 -1.16 -12.31
C LYS A 198 -15.78 -0.42 -13.58
N LYS A 199 -14.86 0.41 -14.11
CA LYS A 199 -15.11 1.31 -15.24
C LYS A 199 -15.48 0.56 -16.51
N TYR A 200 -14.77 -0.52 -16.78
CA TYR A 200 -15.00 -1.33 -17.98
C TYR A 200 -15.92 -2.53 -17.74
N LYS A 201 -16.52 -2.60 -16.54
CA LYS A 201 -17.51 -3.63 -16.17
C LYS A 201 -17.00 -5.05 -16.41
N VAL A 202 -15.73 -5.33 -16.02
CA VAL A 202 -15.06 -6.61 -16.28
C VAL A 202 -15.92 -7.80 -15.88
N LYS A 203 -16.56 -7.75 -14.71
CA LYS A 203 -17.51 -8.80 -14.25
C LYS A 203 -18.64 -9.09 -15.24
N LYS A 204 -19.08 -8.09 -16.01
CA LYS A 204 -20.22 -8.23 -16.95
C LYS A 204 -19.77 -8.63 -18.35
N VAL A 205 -18.67 -8.07 -18.84
CA VAL A 205 -18.27 -8.21 -20.24
C VAL A 205 -17.12 -9.18 -20.46
N GLY A 206 -16.46 -9.61 -19.39
CA GLY A 206 -15.22 -10.39 -19.40
C GLY A 206 -13.95 -9.52 -19.54
N TYR A 207 -12.81 -10.12 -19.21
CA TYR A 207 -11.52 -9.43 -19.22
C TYR A 207 -11.14 -8.90 -20.60
N GLU A 208 -11.16 -9.74 -21.64
CA GLU A 208 -10.72 -9.39 -22.99
C GLU A 208 -11.48 -8.19 -23.57
N LYS A 209 -12.84 -8.25 -23.53
CA LYS A 209 -13.68 -7.13 -24.01
C LYS A 209 -13.47 -5.86 -23.19
N ALA A 210 -13.19 -5.98 -21.92
CA ALA A 210 -12.92 -4.82 -21.08
C ALA A 210 -11.57 -4.17 -21.46
N MET A 211 -10.54 -4.97 -21.68
CA MET A 211 -9.22 -4.49 -22.11
C MET A 211 -9.24 -3.94 -23.52
N GLU A 212 -9.94 -4.55 -24.46
CA GLU A 212 -10.16 -3.98 -25.79
C GLU A 212 -10.75 -2.56 -25.73
N LYS A 213 -11.78 -2.36 -24.91
CA LYS A 213 -12.36 -1.03 -24.69
C LYS A 213 -11.39 -0.05 -24.05
N PHE A 214 -10.56 -0.54 -23.13
CA PHE A 214 -9.53 0.28 -22.50
C PHE A 214 -8.48 0.70 -23.52
N HIS A 215 -7.95 -0.23 -24.31
CA HIS A 215 -7.00 0.04 -25.39
C HIS A 215 -7.56 1.02 -26.42
N LYS A 216 -8.80 0.80 -26.87
CA LYS A 216 -9.45 1.72 -27.83
C LYS A 216 -9.57 3.13 -27.28
N LYS A 217 -9.85 3.29 -26.00
CA LYS A 217 -10.09 4.60 -25.39
C LYS A 217 -8.82 5.32 -24.94
N TYR A 218 -7.82 4.57 -24.48
CA TYR A 218 -6.58 5.09 -23.90
C TYR A 218 -5.38 4.23 -24.33
N PRO A 219 -5.06 4.20 -25.64
CA PRO A 219 -4.07 3.26 -26.19
C PRO A 219 -2.69 3.38 -25.52
N GLY A 220 -2.20 4.60 -25.31
CA GLY A 220 -0.90 4.80 -24.67
C GLY A 220 -0.85 4.30 -23.21
N MET A 221 -1.92 4.51 -22.44
CA MET A 221 -1.96 4.03 -21.06
C MET A 221 -2.11 2.51 -20.99
N ALA A 222 -2.88 1.94 -21.91
CA ALA A 222 -3.07 0.50 -21.97
C ALA A 222 -1.75 -0.19 -22.39
N GLN A 223 -1.04 0.34 -23.37
CA GLN A 223 0.28 -0.15 -23.76
C GLN A 223 1.27 -0.04 -22.61
N TRP A 224 1.34 1.13 -21.95
CA TRP A 224 2.24 1.31 -20.83
C TRP A 224 1.95 0.34 -19.66
N ARG A 225 0.65 0.06 -19.38
CA ARG A 225 0.29 -0.98 -18.42
C ARG A 225 0.80 -2.35 -18.85
N GLN A 226 0.66 -2.68 -20.11
CA GLN A 226 1.13 -3.96 -20.66
C GLN A 226 2.65 -4.09 -20.55
N ASP A 227 3.39 -3.05 -20.93
CA ASP A 227 4.85 -3.00 -20.82
C ASP A 227 5.30 -3.23 -19.35
N GLN A 228 4.59 -2.61 -18.40
CA GLN A 228 4.86 -2.83 -16.96
C GLN A 228 4.62 -4.28 -16.55
N ILE A 229 3.56 -4.91 -17.04
CA ILE A 229 3.24 -6.32 -16.75
C ILE A 229 4.31 -7.23 -17.31
N GLU A 230 4.80 -6.96 -18.51
CA GLU A 230 5.86 -7.73 -19.15
C GLU A 230 7.16 -7.66 -18.33
N ILE A 231 7.60 -6.47 -17.94
CA ILE A 231 8.77 -6.29 -17.07
C ILE A 231 8.61 -7.08 -15.77
N ILE A 232 7.44 -7.02 -15.14
CA ILE A 232 7.17 -7.74 -13.88
C ILE A 232 7.22 -9.25 -14.09
N LYS A 233 6.68 -9.76 -15.19
CA LYS A 233 6.71 -11.20 -15.54
C LYS A 233 8.12 -11.69 -15.83
N GLU A 234 8.88 -10.93 -16.60
CA GLU A 234 10.27 -11.27 -16.97
C GLU A 234 11.18 -11.34 -15.74
N GLY A 235 11.04 -10.41 -14.79
CA GLY A 235 11.83 -10.38 -13.58
C GLY A 235 11.59 -11.56 -12.65
N ASN A 236 10.39 -12.17 -12.71
CA ASN A 236 10.03 -13.39 -11.96
C ASN A 236 10.48 -13.37 -10.48
N ALA A 237 10.41 -12.21 -9.84
CA ALA A 237 10.87 -12.02 -8.48
C ALA A 237 9.88 -12.58 -7.45
N PRO A 238 10.33 -13.05 -6.28
CA PRO A 238 9.43 -13.52 -5.24
C PRO A 238 8.64 -12.38 -4.62
N VAL A 239 7.31 -12.45 -4.73
CA VAL A 239 6.41 -11.46 -4.14
C VAL A 239 5.20 -12.14 -3.50
N LEU A 240 4.86 -11.73 -2.28
CA LEU A 240 3.58 -12.01 -1.65
C LEU A 240 2.59 -10.93 -2.03
N ILE A 241 1.49 -11.28 -2.69
CA ILE A 241 0.53 -10.32 -3.24
C ILE A 241 -0.83 -10.55 -2.62
N PHE A 242 -1.46 -9.48 -2.14
CA PHE A 242 -2.84 -9.50 -1.67
C PHE A 242 -3.73 -8.78 -2.67
N THR A 243 -4.82 -9.44 -3.08
CA THR A 243 -5.81 -8.89 -4.01
C THR A 243 -7.22 -9.14 -3.48
N HIS A 244 -8.19 -8.42 -4.01
CA HIS A 244 -9.60 -8.65 -3.73
C HIS A 244 -10.42 -8.55 -5.04
N PRO A 245 -11.26 -9.55 -5.38
CA PRO A 245 -11.99 -9.55 -6.66
C PRO A 245 -13.01 -8.41 -6.80
N MET A 246 -13.45 -7.82 -5.69
CA MET A 246 -14.32 -6.64 -5.69
C MET A 246 -13.56 -5.32 -5.78
N ASP A 247 -12.23 -5.34 -5.82
CA ASP A 247 -11.44 -4.12 -6.03
C ASP A 247 -11.82 -3.47 -7.36
N ALA A 248 -12.25 -2.22 -7.27
CA ALA A 248 -12.71 -1.47 -8.43
C ALA A 248 -11.61 -1.18 -9.45
N TYR A 249 -10.35 -1.21 -9.03
CA TYR A 249 -9.18 -0.94 -9.87
C TYR A 249 -8.74 -2.19 -10.63
N GLU A 250 -7.91 -3.02 -10.04
CA GLU A 250 -7.32 -4.19 -10.69
C GLU A 250 -7.92 -5.54 -10.25
N GLY A 251 -8.96 -5.55 -9.42
CA GLY A 251 -9.47 -6.78 -8.80
C GLY A 251 -9.76 -7.93 -9.76
N LEU A 252 -10.41 -7.67 -10.88
CA LEU A 252 -10.70 -8.67 -11.92
C LEU A 252 -9.76 -8.59 -13.13
N THR A 253 -8.70 -7.80 -13.05
CA THR A 253 -7.70 -7.68 -14.11
C THR A 253 -6.31 -8.09 -13.63
N SER A 254 -6.22 -8.71 -12.46
CA SER A 254 -4.99 -9.13 -11.81
C SER A 254 -4.65 -10.62 -11.99
N ASP A 255 -5.44 -11.37 -12.77
CA ASP A 255 -5.26 -12.82 -12.93
C ASP A 255 -3.94 -13.20 -13.61
N TRP A 256 -3.35 -12.28 -14.39
CA TRP A 256 -2.02 -12.46 -14.94
C TRP A 256 -0.92 -12.70 -13.88
N MET A 257 -1.20 -12.32 -12.62
CA MET A 257 -0.27 -12.52 -11.51
C MET A 257 -0.14 -14.01 -11.12
N ASP A 258 -1.15 -14.82 -11.45
CA ASP A 258 -1.11 -16.27 -11.21
C ASP A 258 -0.18 -17.00 -12.18
N ASP A 259 0.15 -16.36 -13.32
CA ASP A 259 1.06 -16.91 -14.32
C ASP A 259 2.55 -16.67 -13.99
N VAL A 260 2.86 -15.92 -12.92
CA VAL A 260 4.24 -15.63 -12.51
C VAL A 260 4.69 -16.63 -11.44
N PRO A 261 5.66 -17.52 -11.73
CA PRO A 261 5.95 -18.69 -10.90
C PRO A 261 6.32 -18.38 -9.45
N ASN A 262 7.01 -17.27 -9.19
CA ASN A 262 7.47 -16.89 -7.86
C ASN A 262 6.50 -15.95 -7.13
N PHE A 263 5.34 -15.67 -7.71
CA PHE A 263 4.30 -14.92 -7.04
C PHE A 263 3.45 -15.83 -6.14
N LYS A 264 3.20 -15.37 -4.92
CA LYS A 264 2.22 -15.97 -4.03
C LYS A 264 1.05 -15.01 -3.88
N ARG A 265 0.05 -15.16 -4.77
CA ARG A 265 -1.17 -14.34 -4.70
C ARG A 265 -2.13 -14.88 -3.65
N VAL A 266 -2.61 -14.00 -2.80
CA VAL A 266 -3.59 -14.25 -1.75
C VAL A 266 -4.84 -13.43 -2.04
N VAL A 267 -5.95 -14.10 -2.29
CA VAL A 267 -7.24 -13.44 -2.39
C VAL A 267 -7.77 -13.20 -0.98
N VAL A 268 -7.89 -11.93 -0.59
CA VAL A 268 -8.44 -11.55 0.71
C VAL A 268 -9.89 -12.03 0.79
N SER A 269 -10.18 -12.85 1.77
CA SER A 269 -11.48 -13.51 1.89
C SER A 269 -12.17 -13.23 3.22
N GLU A 270 -13.49 -13.36 3.21
CA GLU A 270 -14.38 -13.18 4.35
C GLU A 270 -14.36 -14.35 5.36
N LYS A 271 -13.58 -15.41 5.08
CA LYS A 271 -13.72 -16.70 5.79
C LYS A 271 -13.23 -16.67 7.23
N LYS A 272 -12.27 -15.81 7.56
CA LYS A 272 -11.72 -15.70 8.92
C LYS A 272 -12.29 -14.50 9.66
N LYS A 273 -12.54 -14.68 10.95
CA LYS A 273 -12.88 -13.60 11.88
C LYS A 273 -11.66 -13.24 12.70
N ILE A 274 -11.40 -11.94 12.89
CA ILE A 274 -10.49 -11.44 13.90
C ILE A 274 -11.30 -10.58 14.87
N ASN A 275 -11.17 -10.85 16.16
CA ASN A 275 -11.93 -10.16 17.19
C ASN A 275 -13.44 -10.10 16.88
N GLY A 276 -13.99 -11.20 16.36
CA GLY A 276 -15.39 -11.29 15.97
C GLY A 276 -15.77 -10.63 14.64
N LYS A 277 -14.86 -9.92 13.98
CA LYS A 277 -15.10 -9.23 12.70
C LYS A 277 -14.56 -10.03 11.52
N LYS A 278 -15.29 -10.01 10.42
CA LYS A 278 -14.85 -10.56 9.12
C LYS A 278 -14.38 -9.44 8.22
N CYS A 279 -13.44 -9.72 7.33
CA CYS A 279 -13.07 -8.83 6.23
C CYS A 279 -14.12 -8.88 5.09
N VAL A 280 -15.35 -8.56 5.42
CA VAL A 280 -16.44 -8.50 4.44
C VAL A 280 -16.48 -7.11 3.83
N VAL A 281 -16.36 -7.06 2.52
CA VAL A 281 -16.47 -5.79 1.80
C VAL A 281 -17.91 -5.60 1.30
N ALA A 282 -18.55 -4.53 1.76
CA ALA A 282 -19.91 -4.16 1.34
C ALA A 282 -19.94 -2.68 0.94
N GLY A 283 -19.73 -2.38 -0.35
CA GLY A 283 -19.82 -1.02 -0.86
C GLY A 283 -18.56 -0.47 -1.52
N SER A 284 -18.46 0.85 -1.61
CA SER A 284 -17.34 1.56 -2.26
C SER A 284 -16.98 2.86 -1.55
N ASP A 285 -17.15 2.90 -0.24
CA ASP A 285 -16.86 4.06 0.60
C ASP A 285 -15.36 4.10 0.96
N TRP A 286 -14.71 5.20 0.65
CA TRP A 286 -13.30 5.42 0.96
C TRP A 286 -13.03 5.71 2.45
N GLU A 287 -14.04 6.09 3.20
CA GLU A 287 -13.90 6.35 4.64
C GLU A 287 -13.93 5.05 5.48
N GLU A 288 -14.48 3.98 4.91
CA GLU A 288 -14.71 2.71 5.59
C GLU A 288 -14.00 1.55 4.87
N PRO A 289 -12.85 1.04 5.37
CA PRO A 289 -12.13 -0.07 4.73
C PRO A 289 -13.00 -1.29 4.45
N LEU A 290 -13.94 -1.62 5.33
CA LEU A 290 -14.89 -2.72 5.11
C LEU A 290 -15.99 -2.41 4.09
N LYS A 291 -16.02 -1.21 3.54
CA LYS A 291 -16.90 -0.83 2.45
C LYS A 291 -16.16 -0.61 1.13
N ASN A 292 -14.84 -0.82 1.09
CA ASN A 292 -14.07 -0.64 -0.12
C ASN A 292 -12.96 -1.69 -0.23
N ALA A 293 -13.09 -2.57 -1.19
CA ALA A 293 -12.15 -3.66 -1.42
C ALA A 293 -10.72 -3.18 -1.70
N HIS A 294 -10.57 -1.99 -2.29
CA HIS A 294 -9.24 -1.45 -2.60
C HIS A 294 -8.43 -1.03 -1.37
N ILE A 295 -9.09 -0.75 -0.25
CA ILE A 295 -8.45 -0.36 1.01
C ILE A 295 -8.71 -1.36 2.14
N ILE A 296 -9.03 -2.60 1.79
CA ILE A 296 -9.32 -3.65 2.77
C ILE A 296 -8.13 -3.96 3.67
N ASP A 297 -6.92 -3.77 3.17
CA ASP A 297 -5.67 -3.89 3.92
C ASP A 297 -5.51 -2.84 5.02
N PHE A 298 -6.35 -1.78 5.05
CA PHE A 298 -6.42 -0.80 6.15
C PHE A 298 -7.36 -1.24 7.28
N ALA A 299 -8.12 -2.32 7.10
CA ALA A 299 -9.04 -2.83 8.11
C ALA A 299 -8.32 -3.63 9.20
N ASP A 300 -8.89 -3.63 10.41
CA ASP A 300 -8.39 -4.43 11.54
C ASP A 300 -8.38 -5.93 11.25
N CYS A 301 -9.32 -6.41 10.44
CA CYS A 301 -9.41 -7.80 10.05
C CYS A 301 -8.25 -8.26 9.15
N PHE A 302 -7.52 -7.34 8.51
CA PHE A 302 -6.37 -7.70 7.69
C PHE A 302 -5.20 -8.24 8.52
N MET A 303 -5.15 -7.94 9.82
CA MET A 303 -4.14 -8.51 10.74
C MET A 303 -4.12 -10.05 10.73
N GLN A 304 -5.20 -10.71 10.30
CA GLN A 304 -5.22 -12.18 10.12
C GLN A 304 -4.14 -12.68 9.16
N TYR A 305 -3.62 -11.82 8.30
CA TYR A 305 -2.59 -12.15 7.32
C TYR A 305 -1.17 -11.88 7.82
N HIS A 306 -0.98 -11.26 9.00
CA HIS A 306 0.35 -11.05 9.59
C HIS A 306 1.16 -12.35 9.75
N PRO A 307 0.59 -13.48 10.19
CA PRO A 307 1.33 -14.75 10.23
C PRO A 307 1.86 -15.16 8.86
N MET A 308 1.08 -14.98 7.80
CA MET A 308 1.48 -15.31 6.43
C MET A 308 2.58 -14.36 5.92
N ILE A 309 2.51 -13.08 6.26
CA ILE A 309 3.57 -12.09 5.94
C ILE A 309 4.87 -12.51 6.65
N LYS A 310 4.81 -12.85 7.94
CA LYS A 310 5.98 -13.31 8.71
C LYS A 310 6.55 -14.61 8.16
N GLU A 311 5.72 -15.58 7.81
CA GLU A 311 6.13 -16.84 7.18
C GLU A 311 6.83 -16.59 5.84
N TYR A 312 6.26 -15.71 5.01
CA TYR A 312 6.88 -15.33 3.74
C TYR A 312 8.27 -14.71 3.96
N ILE A 313 8.39 -13.72 4.84
CA ILE A 313 9.67 -13.12 5.19
C ILE A 313 10.67 -14.18 5.70
N ALA A 314 10.24 -15.04 6.64
CA ALA A 314 11.07 -16.11 7.18
C ALA A 314 11.61 -17.05 6.10
N SER A 315 10.80 -17.37 5.09
CA SER A 315 11.20 -18.21 3.96
C SER A 315 12.28 -17.59 3.09
N ARG A 316 12.37 -16.25 3.07
CA ARG A 316 13.34 -15.49 2.27
C ARG A 316 14.66 -15.21 2.98
N LEU A 317 14.69 -15.36 4.31
CA LEU A 317 15.88 -15.15 5.14
C LEU A 317 16.83 -16.37 5.20
N LYS A 318 16.44 -17.46 4.55
CA LYS A 318 17.24 -18.72 4.52
C LYS A 318 18.45 -18.63 3.60
#